data_77b7f745ed7abe01dada99355e1d1393
#
_entry.id   77b7f745ed7abe01dada99355e1d1393
#
_cell.length_a   1.000
_cell.length_b   1.000
_cell.length_c   1.000
_cell.angle_alpha   90.00
_cell.angle_beta   90.00
_cell.angle_gamma   90.00
#
_symmetry.space_group_name_H-M   'P 1'
#
loop_
_entity.id
_entity.type
_entity.pdbx_description
1 polymer ?
#
loop_
_entity_poly.entity_id
_entity_poly.type
_entity_poly.pdbx_seq_one_letter_code
_entity_poly.pdbx_strand_id
1 'polypeptide(L)'
;MSYRGAAGTERSPDLVSRPRAAHFPNRFNPAVEPLGALIERRRELLEGLDQHPEWAEMEAELADLLKARLDSDGLQLLRLDQRTPTYVLDQIVKYETVHRVRHAKDLERRLAGDRRCYAFFHPALPNEPLIFTEVALTHDMSSDVGSLLDPESPVVEPATCSCAIFYSINSCHEGLRGVPLGNALIGQVTNQLAIAFPGLDTFATLSPVPGFRSWLTHLARFNPGTATNAIAAATLRSLERSDWYADTETSAELKRRLVPLCAYYLLRVKRGDAAADPVARFHLRNGARLDRINWLSDVSPDGLNRSAGLMANYVYRCNKPRREYDASTNCLLYTSPSPRDS
;
A
#
# COMPACT_ATOMS: atom_id res chain seq x y z
N MET A 1 81.62 20.37 8.44
CA MET A 1 80.87 21.29 7.63
C MET A 1 79.78 20.48 6.94
N SER A 2 78.67 20.40 7.50
CA SER A 2 77.59 19.55 7.01
C SER A 2 76.24 20.22 7.35
N TYR A 3 75.52 20.60 6.32
CA TYR A 3 74.15 21.06 6.45
C TYR A 3 73.22 19.85 6.25
N ARG A 4 72.43 19.56 7.26
CA ARG A 4 71.30 18.63 7.15
C ARG A 4 70.04 19.44 7.01
N GLY A 5 69.35 19.34 5.87
CA GLY A 5 67.99 19.82 5.69
C GLY A 5 66.99 18.79 6.16
N ALA A 6 66.11 19.20 7.03
CA ALA A 6 64.96 18.41 7.46
C ALA A 6 63.85 18.58 6.47
N ALA A 7 63.38 17.47 5.87
CA ALA A 7 62.17 17.41 5.05
C ALA A 7 60.98 17.31 5.98
N GLY A 8 60.15 18.37 6.05
CA GLY A 8 58.85 18.34 6.66
C GLY A 8 57.85 17.73 5.68
N THR A 9 57.27 16.61 6.05
CA THR A 9 56.12 16.00 5.38
C THR A 9 54.85 16.74 5.82
N GLU A 10 54.39 17.66 5.01
CA GLU A 10 53.08 18.21 5.11
C GLU A 10 52.05 17.12 4.74
N ARG A 11 51.28 16.66 5.73
CA ARG A 11 50.07 15.89 5.51
C ARG A 11 49.00 16.83 4.95
N SER A 12 48.58 16.57 3.73
CA SER A 12 47.40 17.19 3.13
C SER A 12 46.18 16.81 3.99
N PRO A 13 45.28 17.77 4.31
CA PRO A 13 44.04 17.46 4.99
C PRO A 13 43.14 16.68 4.02
N ASP A 14 42.59 15.57 4.51
CA ASP A 14 41.57 14.78 3.87
C ASP A 14 40.45 15.68 3.33
N LEU A 15 40.30 15.70 2.02
CA LEU A 15 39.11 16.17 1.34
C LEU A 15 37.95 15.27 1.70
N VAL A 16 37.34 15.53 2.86
CA VAL A 16 35.99 15.10 3.14
C VAL A 16 35.12 15.72 2.04
N SER A 17 34.71 14.89 1.10
CA SER A 17 33.76 15.27 0.04
C SER A 17 32.47 15.76 0.71
N ARG A 18 32.33 17.09 0.79
CA ARG A 18 31.05 17.72 1.10
C ARG A 18 30.02 17.23 0.09
N PRO A 19 28.82 16.76 0.53
CA PRO A 19 27.76 16.47 -0.41
C PRO A 19 27.56 17.74 -1.27
N ARG A 20 27.61 17.59 -2.59
CA ARG A 20 27.25 18.65 -3.53
C ARG A 20 25.88 19.13 -3.11
N ALA A 21 25.78 20.38 -2.65
CA ALA A 21 24.54 21.10 -2.58
C ALA A 21 23.93 21.04 -3.99
N ALA A 22 22.88 20.25 -4.14
CA ALA A 22 22.20 20.11 -5.41
C ALA A 22 21.65 21.49 -5.78
N HIS A 23 22.31 22.16 -6.74
CA HIS A 23 21.74 23.31 -7.43
C HIS A 23 20.61 22.74 -8.29
N PHE A 24 19.39 22.69 -7.72
CA PHE A 24 18.22 22.42 -8.54
C PHE A 24 18.07 23.58 -9.52
N PRO A 25 18.05 23.33 -10.84
CA PRO A 25 17.88 24.39 -11.81
C PRO A 25 16.51 25.04 -11.63
N ASN A 26 16.49 26.34 -11.52
CA ASN A 26 15.34 27.20 -11.18
C ASN A 26 14.19 27.23 -12.21
N ARG A 27 14.11 26.32 -13.17
CA ARG A 27 13.00 26.24 -14.14
C ARG A 27 12.84 24.80 -14.63
N PHE A 28 11.71 24.19 -14.24
CA PHE A 28 11.21 23.01 -14.92
C PHE A 28 10.71 23.41 -16.31
N ASN A 29 11.11 22.66 -17.34
CA ASN A 29 10.38 22.68 -18.58
C ASN A 29 9.60 21.35 -18.69
N PRO A 30 8.34 21.31 -18.23
CA PRO A 30 7.56 20.07 -18.16
C PRO A 30 7.35 19.42 -19.51
N ALA A 31 7.43 20.17 -20.60
CA ALA A 31 7.25 19.68 -21.96
C ALA A 31 8.44 18.86 -22.47
N VAL A 32 9.62 19.00 -21.86
CA VAL A 32 10.88 18.45 -22.39
C VAL A 32 11.47 17.36 -21.52
N GLU A 33 11.22 17.36 -20.19
CA GLU A 33 11.82 16.37 -19.30
C GLU A 33 11.13 15.00 -19.40
N PRO A 34 11.91 13.90 -19.51
CA PRO A 34 11.37 12.54 -19.46
C PRO A 34 10.63 12.27 -18.15
N LEU A 35 9.53 11.51 -18.19
CA LEU A 35 8.72 11.17 -17.02
C LEU A 35 9.55 10.57 -15.88
N GLY A 36 10.46 9.64 -16.19
CA GLY A 36 11.33 9.02 -15.20
C GLY A 36 12.22 10.00 -14.46
N ALA A 37 12.75 11.02 -15.17
CA ALA A 37 13.57 12.08 -14.58
C ALA A 37 12.77 12.96 -13.61
N LEU A 38 11.51 13.26 -13.95
CA LEU A 38 10.61 14.03 -13.07
C LEU A 38 10.26 13.24 -11.79
N ILE A 39 9.99 11.94 -11.93
CA ILE A 39 9.72 11.04 -10.78
C ILE A 39 10.93 10.97 -9.85
N GLU A 40 12.12 10.78 -10.40
CA GLU A 40 13.37 10.70 -9.61
C GLU A 40 13.68 12.02 -8.91
N ARG A 41 13.53 13.14 -9.59
CA ARG A 41 13.71 14.47 -9.01
C ARG A 41 12.77 14.73 -7.84
N ARG A 42 11.50 14.33 -7.97
CA ARG A 42 10.54 14.45 -6.88
C ARG A 42 10.89 13.54 -5.70
N ARG A 43 11.43 12.35 -5.96
CA ARG A 43 11.95 11.47 -4.90
C ARG A 43 13.03 12.19 -4.08
N GLU A 44 14.01 12.82 -4.76
CA GLU A 44 15.08 13.59 -4.10
C GLU A 44 14.53 14.74 -3.26
N LEU A 45 13.54 15.49 -3.78
CA LEU A 45 12.88 16.55 -3.02
C LEU A 45 12.21 16.01 -1.77
N LEU A 46 11.44 14.92 -1.88
CA LEU A 46 10.74 14.28 -0.77
C LEU A 46 11.68 13.77 0.33
N GLU A 47 12.86 13.28 -0.04
CA GLU A 47 13.90 12.83 0.91
C GLU A 47 14.55 14.00 1.64
N GLY A 48 14.65 15.15 1.00
CA GLY A 48 15.28 16.33 1.57
C GLY A 48 14.36 17.28 2.33
N LEU A 49 13.04 17.11 2.30
CA LEU A 49 12.07 18.05 2.86
C LEU A 49 12.26 18.33 4.36
N ASP A 50 12.68 17.35 5.15
CA ASP A 50 12.91 17.53 6.59
C ASP A 50 14.10 18.47 6.86
N GLN A 51 15.08 18.51 5.97
CA GLN A 51 16.28 19.36 6.06
C GLN A 51 16.11 20.69 5.30
N HIS A 52 15.22 20.70 4.30
CA HIS A 52 14.98 21.82 3.37
C HIS A 52 13.47 22.10 3.24
N PRO A 53 12.83 22.65 4.28
CA PRO A 53 11.39 22.97 4.24
C PRO A 53 11.00 23.92 3.10
N GLU A 54 11.95 24.74 2.62
CA GLU A 54 11.78 25.66 1.48
C GLU A 54 11.52 24.93 0.14
N TRP A 55 11.78 23.62 0.05
CA TRP A 55 11.50 22.82 -1.14
C TRP A 55 10.04 22.40 -1.28
N ALA A 56 9.21 22.64 -0.27
CA ALA A 56 7.82 22.18 -0.23
C ALA A 56 6.97 22.71 -1.40
N GLU A 57 7.19 23.96 -1.82
CA GLU A 57 6.48 24.57 -2.95
C GLU A 57 6.86 23.88 -4.28
N MET A 58 8.14 23.66 -4.51
CA MET A 58 8.66 22.98 -5.69
C MET A 58 8.21 21.50 -5.74
N GLU A 59 8.18 20.84 -4.60
CA GLU A 59 7.66 19.46 -4.49
C GLU A 59 6.19 19.38 -4.87
N ALA A 60 5.37 20.34 -4.39
CA ALA A 60 3.96 20.42 -4.70
C ALA A 60 3.69 20.68 -6.19
N GLU A 61 4.43 21.63 -6.80
CA GLU A 61 4.35 21.90 -8.24
C GLU A 61 4.69 20.65 -9.07
N LEU A 62 5.73 19.92 -8.66
CA LEU A 62 6.15 18.70 -9.36
C LEU A 62 5.15 17.55 -9.16
N ALA A 63 4.47 17.48 -8.00
CA ALA A 63 3.39 16.53 -7.77
C ALA A 63 2.20 16.79 -8.71
N ASP A 64 1.79 18.06 -8.86
CA ASP A 64 0.69 18.43 -9.75
C ASP A 64 1.04 18.21 -11.22
N LEU A 65 2.29 18.50 -11.61
CA LEU A 65 2.78 18.20 -12.94
C LEU A 65 2.76 16.70 -13.26
N LEU A 66 3.27 15.87 -12.36
CA LEU A 66 3.27 14.42 -12.52
C LEU A 66 1.84 13.86 -12.62
N LYS A 67 0.92 14.39 -11.79
CA LYS A 67 -0.49 14.03 -11.89
C LYS A 67 -1.06 14.37 -13.27
N ALA A 68 -0.85 15.59 -13.76
CA ALA A 68 -1.35 16.03 -15.07
C ALA A 68 -0.79 15.17 -16.21
N ARG A 69 0.52 14.85 -16.18
CA ARG A 69 1.16 14.00 -17.20
C ARG A 69 0.63 12.57 -17.19
N LEU A 70 0.44 12.00 -16.01
CA LEU A 70 -0.08 10.63 -15.88
C LEU A 70 -1.57 10.54 -16.23
N ASP A 71 -2.34 11.62 -16.05
CA ASP A 71 -3.75 11.67 -16.47
C ASP A 71 -3.90 11.84 -18.00
N SER A 72 -2.98 12.59 -18.66
CA SER A 72 -3.07 12.96 -20.08
C SER A 72 -2.51 11.93 -21.04
N ASP A 73 -1.46 11.23 -20.64
CA ASP A 73 -0.65 10.41 -21.57
C ASP A 73 -1.05 8.92 -21.63
N GLY A 74 -2.17 8.56 -20.98
CA GLY A 74 -2.78 7.24 -21.11
C GLY A 74 -2.09 6.15 -20.30
N LEU A 75 -2.38 6.10 -19.00
CA LEU A 75 -2.02 4.94 -18.16
C LEU A 75 -2.61 3.65 -18.75
N GLN A 76 -1.78 2.62 -18.86
CA GLN A 76 -2.16 1.31 -19.32
C GLN A 76 -2.27 0.33 -18.18
N LEU A 77 -3.49 -0.18 -17.92
CA LEU A 77 -3.70 -1.25 -16.95
C LEU A 77 -3.40 -2.59 -17.63
N LEU A 78 -2.36 -3.27 -17.19
CA LEU A 78 -1.99 -4.59 -17.67
C LEU A 78 -2.19 -5.63 -16.57
N ARG A 79 -2.76 -6.79 -16.97
CA ARG A 79 -2.77 -7.97 -16.14
C ARG A 79 -1.43 -8.69 -16.30
N LEU A 80 -0.81 -9.01 -15.18
CA LEU A 80 0.43 -9.79 -15.12
C LEU A 80 0.09 -11.24 -14.80
N ASP A 81 0.69 -12.16 -15.53
CA ASP A 81 0.53 -13.61 -15.37
C ASP A 81 1.84 -14.34 -15.66
N GLN A 82 1.80 -15.66 -15.73
CA GLN A 82 2.97 -16.51 -15.98
C GLN A 82 3.64 -16.29 -17.36
N ARG A 83 2.98 -15.58 -18.30
CA ARG A 83 3.53 -15.23 -19.63
C ARG A 83 4.18 -13.85 -19.62
N THR A 84 4.04 -13.11 -18.52
CA THR A 84 4.68 -11.81 -18.36
C THR A 84 6.20 -11.96 -18.39
N PRO A 85 6.92 -11.12 -19.15
CA PRO A 85 8.37 -11.19 -19.22
C PRO A 85 9.02 -11.16 -17.83
N THR A 86 10.03 -12.00 -17.60
CA THR A 86 10.66 -12.19 -16.29
C THR A 86 11.16 -10.88 -15.69
N TYR A 87 11.74 -9.98 -16.50
CA TYR A 87 12.22 -8.70 -16.02
C TYR A 87 11.11 -7.80 -15.41
N VAL A 88 9.86 -7.92 -15.87
CA VAL A 88 8.70 -7.23 -15.26
C VAL A 88 8.32 -7.91 -13.95
N LEU A 89 8.29 -9.26 -13.92
CA LEU A 89 8.01 -10.00 -12.69
C LEU A 89 9.08 -9.74 -11.62
N ASP A 90 10.34 -9.59 -12.00
CA ASP A 90 11.43 -9.21 -11.10
C ASP A 90 11.19 -7.82 -10.46
N GLN A 91 10.60 -6.88 -11.22
CA GLN A 91 10.22 -5.59 -10.65
C GLN A 91 9.08 -5.74 -9.63
N ILE A 92 8.06 -6.59 -9.91
CA ILE A 92 6.99 -6.88 -8.93
C ILE A 92 7.58 -7.45 -7.64
N VAL A 93 8.45 -8.46 -7.75
CA VAL A 93 9.14 -9.06 -6.59
C VAL A 93 9.95 -8.03 -5.80
N LYS A 94 10.66 -7.15 -6.50
CA LYS A 94 11.48 -6.07 -5.90
C LYS A 94 10.64 -5.06 -5.12
N TYR A 95 9.49 -4.66 -5.68
CA TYR A 95 8.63 -3.61 -5.11
C TYR A 95 7.53 -4.14 -4.18
N GLU A 96 7.37 -5.47 -4.05
CA GLU A 96 6.43 -6.05 -3.09
C GLU A 96 6.95 -5.89 -1.65
N THR A 97 6.40 -4.89 -0.95
CA THR A 97 6.79 -4.52 0.41
C THR A 97 5.76 -4.88 1.47
N VAL A 98 4.53 -5.18 1.06
CA VAL A 98 3.44 -5.56 1.97
C VAL A 98 3.61 -7.02 2.40
N HIS A 99 3.75 -7.91 1.43
CA HIS A 99 3.94 -9.36 1.65
C HIS A 99 5.08 -9.87 0.78
N ARG A 100 6.30 -9.77 1.26
CA ARG A 100 7.52 -10.08 0.50
C ARG A 100 7.47 -11.46 -0.16
N VAL A 101 7.81 -11.51 -1.43
CA VAL A 101 8.04 -12.75 -2.19
C VAL A 101 9.42 -13.28 -1.79
N ARG A 102 9.48 -14.50 -1.25
CA ARG A 102 10.73 -15.10 -0.73
C ARG A 102 11.27 -16.18 -1.66
N HIS A 103 10.37 -16.89 -2.33
CA HIS A 103 10.69 -18.05 -3.15
C HIS A 103 9.91 -18.02 -4.47
N ALA A 104 10.38 -18.76 -5.48
CA ALA A 104 9.68 -18.86 -6.77
C ALA A 104 8.24 -19.37 -6.62
N LYS A 105 7.99 -20.31 -5.71
CA LYS A 105 6.63 -20.81 -5.40
C LYS A 105 5.68 -19.73 -4.89
N ASP A 106 6.17 -18.75 -4.13
CA ASP A 106 5.34 -17.62 -3.67
C ASP A 106 4.85 -16.79 -4.86
N LEU A 107 5.73 -16.55 -5.84
CA LEU A 107 5.37 -15.84 -7.06
C LEU A 107 4.41 -16.66 -7.92
N GLU A 108 4.66 -17.96 -8.08
CA GLU A 108 3.78 -18.88 -8.80
C GLU A 108 2.37 -18.86 -8.21
N ARG A 109 2.24 -18.87 -6.87
CA ARG A 109 0.96 -18.79 -6.18
C ARG A 109 0.21 -17.48 -6.46
N ARG A 110 0.93 -16.36 -6.50
CA ARG A 110 0.35 -15.02 -6.80
C ARG A 110 -0.10 -14.86 -8.25
N LEU A 111 0.39 -15.72 -9.14
CA LEU A 111 0.02 -15.76 -10.56
C LEU A 111 -0.90 -16.94 -10.91
N ALA A 112 -1.37 -17.69 -9.92
CA ALA A 112 -2.26 -18.85 -10.10
C ALA A 112 -3.65 -18.45 -10.64
N GLY A 113 -4.46 -19.45 -11.01
CA GLY A 113 -5.75 -19.24 -11.66
C GLY A 113 -6.76 -18.40 -10.86
N ASP A 114 -6.73 -18.48 -9.55
CA ASP A 114 -7.56 -17.72 -8.61
C ASP A 114 -6.89 -16.44 -8.07
N ARG A 115 -5.78 -16.06 -8.65
CA ARG A 115 -5.05 -14.82 -8.32
C ARG A 115 -4.99 -13.90 -9.52
N ARG A 116 -4.90 -12.62 -9.25
CA ARG A 116 -4.77 -11.58 -10.26
C ARG A 116 -3.74 -10.58 -9.81
N CYS A 117 -2.75 -10.33 -10.65
CA CYS A 117 -1.84 -9.21 -10.49
C CYS A 117 -2.11 -8.21 -11.60
N TYR A 118 -2.30 -6.95 -11.24
CA TYR A 118 -2.51 -5.85 -12.18
C TYR A 118 -1.54 -4.73 -11.87
N ALA A 119 -1.00 -4.12 -12.92
CA ALA A 119 -0.11 -2.98 -12.78
C ALA A 119 -0.46 -1.88 -13.79
N PHE A 120 -0.26 -0.62 -13.38
CA PHE A 120 -0.22 0.50 -14.31
C PHE A 120 1.18 0.65 -14.88
N PHE A 121 1.21 0.78 -16.22
CA PHE A 121 2.37 1.18 -16.99
C PHE A 121 2.10 2.50 -17.70
N HIS A 122 3.17 3.15 -18.12
CA HIS A 122 3.10 4.37 -18.93
C HIS A 122 3.97 4.21 -20.18
N PRO A 123 3.53 4.69 -21.38
CA PRO A 123 4.30 4.55 -22.61
C PRO A 123 5.73 5.11 -22.54
N ALA A 124 5.95 6.16 -21.72
CA ALA A 124 7.28 6.71 -21.50
C ALA A 124 8.17 5.87 -20.56
N LEU A 125 7.61 4.85 -19.88
CA LEU A 125 8.30 3.92 -18.98
C LEU A 125 7.79 2.48 -19.21
N PRO A 126 7.97 1.93 -20.43
CA PRO A 126 7.25 0.73 -20.86
C PRO A 126 7.61 -0.54 -20.09
N ASN A 127 8.76 -0.57 -19.42
CA ASN A 127 9.28 -1.74 -18.72
C ASN A 127 9.20 -1.62 -17.18
N GLU A 128 8.66 -0.52 -16.68
CA GLU A 128 8.60 -0.23 -15.25
C GLU A 128 7.15 -0.02 -14.82
N PRO A 129 6.62 -0.87 -13.91
CA PRO A 129 5.32 -0.62 -13.34
C PRO A 129 5.37 0.63 -12.45
N LEU A 130 4.34 1.46 -12.50
CA LEU A 130 4.21 2.64 -11.64
C LEU A 130 3.63 2.28 -10.27
N ILE A 131 2.62 1.42 -10.29
CA ILE A 131 1.91 0.89 -9.13
C ILE A 131 1.30 -0.46 -9.53
N PHE A 132 1.24 -1.40 -8.60
CA PHE A 132 0.56 -2.68 -8.84
C PHE A 132 -0.29 -3.10 -7.64
N THR A 133 -1.18 -4.06 -7.89
CA THR A 133 -2.01 -4.69 -6.87
C THR A 133 -2.13 -6.18 -7.12
N GLU A 134 -2.21 -6.93 -6.03
CA GLU A 134 -2.48 -8.36 -6.02
C GLU A 134 -3.86 -8.62 -5.42
N VAL A 135 -4.64 -9.45 -6.11
CA VAL A 135 -6.03 -9.76 -5.77
C VAL A 135 -6.23 -11.28 -5.71
N ALA A 136 -6.86 -11.76 -4.67
CA ALA A 136 -7.34 -13.13 -4.55
C ALA A 136 -8.85 -13.19 -4.85
N LEU A 137 -9.27 -14.17 -5.65
CA LEU A 137 -10.67 -14.51 -5.84
C LEU A 137 -11.04 -15.59 -4.83
N THR A 138 -12.06 -15.36 -4.02
CA THR A 138 -12.44 -16.22 -2.89
C THR A 138 -13.96 -16.38 -2.81
N HIS A 139 -14.42 -17.44 -2.14
CA HIS A 139 -15.87 -17.62 -1.91
C HIS A 139 -16.40 -16.60 -0.91
N ASP A 140 -15.60 -16.29 0.14
CA ASP A 140 -15.98 -15.41 1.23
C ASP A 140 -14.91 -14.34 1.45
N MET A 141 -15.27 -13.30 2.23
CA MET A 141 -14.32 -12.26 2.63
C MET A 141 -13.23 -12.84 3.54
N SER A 142 -12.00 -12.87 3.06
CA SER A 142 -10.86 -13.43 3.77
C SER A 142 -10.54 -12.67 5.06
N SER A 143 -10.18 -13.42 6.10
CA SER A 143 -9.78 -12.90 7.41
C SER A 143 -8.33 -13.23 7.78
N ASP A 144 -7.65 -14.03 6.97
CA ASP A 144 -6.29 -14.50 7.17
C ASP A 144 -5.50 -14.37 5.87
N VAL A 145 -4.34 -13.68 5.95
CA VAL A 145 -3.49 -13.48 4.79
C VAL A 145 -2.61 -14.70 4.52
N GLY A 146 -2.31 -15.49 5.55
CA GLY A 146 -1.51 -16.70 5.41
C GLY A 146 -2.12 -17.66 4.40
N SER A 147 -3.42 -17.92 4.48
CA SER A 147 -4.15 -18.78 3.54
C SER A 147 -4.14 -18.23 2.10
N LEU A 148 -4.09 -16.93 1.92
CA LEU A 148 -3.99 -16.32 0.58
C LEU A 148 -2.61 -16.48 -0.04
N LEU A 149 -1.56 -16.47 0.79
CA LEU A 149 -0.16 -16.50 0.38
C LEU A 149 0.43 -17.91 0.34
N ASP A 150 -0.19 -18.89 1.02
CA ASP A 150 0.32 -20.26 1.10
C ASP A 150 0.41 -20.91 -0.29
N PRO A 151 1.62 -21.27 -0.75
CA PRO A 151 1.82 -21.94 -2.03
C PRO A 151 1.11 -23.27 -2.18
N GLU A 152 0.85 -23.96 -1.06
CA GLU A 152 0.21 -25.27 -1.05
C GLU A 152 -1.34 -25.16 -0.96
N SER A 153 -1.89 -23.95 -0.80
CA SER A 153 -3.34 -23.74 -0.83
C SER A 153 -3.94 -24.11 -2.19
N PRO A 154 -5.06 -24.82 -2.23
CA PRO A 154 -5.71 -25.22 -3.48
C PRO A 154 -6.13 -24.01 -4.30
N VAL A 155 -6.00 -24.12 -5.62
CA VAL A 155 -6.52 -23.11 -6.56
C VAL A 155 -8.02 -23.26 -6.67
N VAL A 156 -8.74 -22.17 -6.40
CA VAL A 156 -10.20 -22.11 -6.48
C VAL A 156 -10.63 -21.78 -7.92
N GLU A 157 -11.75 -22.36 -8.38
CA GLU A 157 -12.32 -22.01 -9.67
C GLU A 157 -12.86 -20.56 -9.65
N PRO A 158 -12.30 -19.62 -10.41
CA PRO A 158 -12.66 -18.21 -10.35
C PRO A 158 -14.14 -17.90 -10.57
N ALA A 159 -14.81 -18.70 -11.41
CA ALA A 159 -16.23 -18.52 -11.73
C ALA A 159 -17.16 -18.78 -10.54
N THR A 160 -16.69 -19.51 -9.52
CA THR A 160 -17.46 -19.83 -8.30
C THR A 160 -17.25 -18.83 -7.17
N CYS A 161 -16.32 -17.88 -7.35
CA CYS A 161 -15.98 -16.90 -6.33
C CYS A 161 -16.99 -15.74 -6.29
N SER A 162 -17.29 -15.26 -5.07
CA SER A 162 -18.14 -14.10 -4.81
C SER A 162 -17.35 -12.86 -4.38
N CYS A 163 -16.10 -13.05 -3.93
CA CYS A 163 -15.25 -11.98 -3.37
C CYS A 163 -13.96 -11.79 -4.17
N ALA A 164 -13.58 -10.53 -4.36
CA ALA A 164 -12.26 -10.11 -4.82
C ALA A 164 -11.54 -9.39 -3.69
N ILE A 165 -10.45 -9.97 -3.18
CA ILE A 165 -9.71 -9.50 -2.02
C ILE A 165 -8.38 -8.90 -2.47
N PHE A 166 -8.27 -7.58 -2.42
CA PHE A 166 -7.03 -6.84 -2.63
C PHE A 166 -6.15 -6.99 -1.39
N TYR A 167 -5.11 -7.80 -1.45
CA TYR A 167 -4.25 -8.07 -0.30
C TYR A 167 -2.89 -7.37 -0.39
N SER A 168 -2.51 -6.87 -1.56
CA SER A 168 -1.32 -6.04 -1.73
C SER A 168 -1.55 -4.91 -2.73
N ILE A 169 -1.08 -3.70 -2.39
CA ILE A 169 -1.03 -2.52 -3.27
C ILE A 169 0.29 -1.82 -3.02
N ASN A 170 1.15 -1.74 -4.04
CA ASN A 170 2.48 -1.16 -3.93
C ASN A 170 2.73 -0.09 -4.99
N SER A 171 3.16 1.09 -4.57
CA SER A 171 3.79 2.07 -5.45
C SER A 171 5.22 1.63 -5.76
N CYS A 172 5.63 1.66 -7.01
CA CYS A 172 6.97 1.26 -7.43
C CYS A 172 7.98 2.41 -7.36
N HIS A 173 7.50 3.64 -7.21
CA HIS A 173 8.34 4.83 -7.21
C HIS A 173 7.98 5.77 -6.07
N GLU A 174 8.92 6.06 -5.18
CA GLU A 174 8.73 7.02 -4.09
C GLU A 174 8.37 8.43 -4.60
N GLY A 175 8.88 8.82 -5.76
CA GLY A 175 8.53 10.09 -6.39
C GLY A 175 7.06 10.20 -6.81
N LEU A 176 6.29 9.10 -6.79
CA LEU A 176 4.84 9.10 -7.04
C LEU A 176 4.00 9.10 -5.75
N ARG A 177 4.64 9.21 -4.58
CA ARG A 177 3.93 9.28 -3.29
C ARG A 177 2.94 10.45 -3.28
N GLY A 178 1.66 10.16 -2.96
CA GLY A 178 0.58 11.14 -2.94
C GLY A 178 -0.08 11.43 -4.30
N VAL A 179 0.48 10.94 -5.41
CA VAL A 179 -0.23 10.93 -6.71
C VAL A 179 -1.35 9.88 -6.63
N PRO A 180 -2.60 10.18 -7.05
CA PRO A 180 -3.77 9.33 -6.76
C PRO A 180 -3.90 8.10 -7.66
N LEU A 181 -2.78 7.45 -8.01
CA LEU A 181 -2.74 6.25 -8.86
C LEU A 181 -3.45 5.05 -8.22
N GLY A 182 -3.37 4.92 -6.90
CA GLY A 182 -3.98 3.78 -6.20
C GLY A 182 -5.49 3.75 -6.30
N ASN A 183 -6.17 4.90 -6.26
CA ASN A 183 -7.62 4.99 -6.47
C ASN A 183 -8.00 4.58 -7.90
N ALA A 184 -7.30 5.11 -8.88
CA ALA A 184 -7.51 4.75 -10.28
C ALA A 184 -7.28 3.25 -10.53
N LEU A 185 -6.22 2.68 -9.94
CA LEU A 185 -5.90 1.26 -10.03
C LEU A 185 -7.03 0.39 -9.47
N ILE A 186 -7.44 0.63 -8.22
CA ILE A 186 -8.51 -0.13 -7.58
C ILE A 186 -9.80 -0.04 -8.39
N GLY A 187 -10.18 1.17 -8.83
CA GLY A 187 -11.39 1.39 -9.62
C GLY A 187 -11.37 0.64 -10.95
N GLN A 188 -10.28 0.72 -11.71
CA GLN A 188 -10.16 0.02 -12.99
C GLN A 188 -10.10 -1.50 -12.82
N VAL A 189 -9.34 -2.00 -11.82
CA VAL A 189 -9.27 -3.44 -11.52
C VAL A 189 -10.62 -3.98 -11.09
N THR A 190 -11.34 -3.26 -10.21
CA THR A 190 -12.69 -3.63 -9.79
C THR A 190 -13.62 -3.76 -11.00
N ASN A 191 -13.61 -2.78 -11.93
CA ASN A 191 -14.42 -2.82 -13.14
C ASN A 191 -14.06 -3.99 -14.05
N GLN A 192 -12.76 -4.25 -14.28
CA GLN A 192 -12.33 -5.39 -15.09
C GLN A 192 -12.74 -6.73 -14.47
N LEU A 193 -12.59 -6.88 -13.16
CA LEU A 193 -12.99 -8.10 -12.45
C LEU A 193 -14.51 -8.29 -12.45
N ALA A 194 -15.30 -7.24 -12.27
CA ALA A 194 -16.77 -7.31 -12.31
C ALA A 194 -17.29 -7.73 -13.69
N ILE A 195 -16.59 -7.33 -14.78
CA ILE A 195 -16.92 -7.74 -16.14
C ILE A 195 -16.50 -9.20 -16.37
N ALA A 196 -15.28 -9.55 -15.98
CA ALA A 196 -14.72 -10.89 -16.21
C ALA A 196 -15.41 -11.98 -15.35
N PHE A 197 -15.87 -11.62 -14.15
CA PHE A 197 -16.49 -12.52 -13.19
C PHE A 197 -17.80 -11.90 -12.65
N PRO A 198 -18.92 -12.03 -13.35
CA PRO A 198 -20.21 -11.44 -12.94
C PRO A 198 -20.73 -11.93 -11.58
N GLY A 199 -20.25 -13.09 -11.10
CA GLY A 199 -20.55 -13.64 -9.77
C GLY A 199 -19.93 -12.85 -8.61
N LEU A 200 -18.90 -12.04 -8.85
CA LEU A 200 -18.29 -11.21 -7.80
C LEU A 200 -19.28 -10.11 -7.37
N ASP A 201 -19.58 -10.05 -6.11
CA ASP A 201 -20.44 -9.03 -5.49
C ASP A 201 -19.71 -8.22 -4.41
N THR A 202 -18.62 -8.74 -3.87
CA THR A 202 -17.83 -8.11 -2.81
C THR A 202 -16.42 -7.79 -3.29
N PHE A 203 -16.05 -6.51 -3.22
CA PHE A 203 -14.70 -6.02 -3.49
C PHE A 203 -14.14 -5.44 -2.20
N ALA A 204 -13.21 -6.14 -1.59
CA ALA A 204 -12.66 -5.78 -0.29
C ALA A 204 -11.13 -5.86 -0.29
N THR A 205 -10.51 -5.24 0.69
CA THR A 205 -9.09 -5.42 0.96
C THR A 205 -8.88 -6.34 2.16
N LEU A 206 -7.68 -6.89 2.29
CA LEU A 206 -7.14 -7.41 3.53
C LEU A 206 -5.83 -6.67 3.79
N SER A 207 -5.90 -5.62 4.60
CA SER A 207 -4.85 -4.61 4.71
C SER A 207 -4.18 -4.62 6.08
N PRO A 208 -2.85 -4.46 6.16
CA PRO A 208 -2.14 -4.30 7.43
C PRO A 208 -2.52 -3.00 8.15
N VAL A 209 -2.23 -2.93 9.45
CA VAL A 209 -2.39 -1.74 10.29
C VAL A 209 -1.02 -1.30 10.84
N PRO A 210 -0.12 -0.76 9.99
CA PRO A 210 1.30 -0.64 10.29
C PRO A 210 1.62 0.30 11.45
N GLY A 211 0.78 1.29 11.73
CA GLY A 211 0.99 2.27 12.79
C GLY A 211 0.46 1.87 14.17
N PHE A 212 -0.26 0.76 14.30
CA PHE A 212 -1.02 0.46 15.50
C PHE A 212 -0.15 0.22 16.75
N ARG A 213 0.88 -0.62 16.67
CA ARG A 213 1.76 -0.87 17.84
C ARG A 213 2.57 0.35 18.25
N SER A 214 3.01 1.15 17.29
CA SER A 214 3.69 2.41 17.56
C SER A 214 2.77 3.39 18.31
N TRP A 215 1.52 3.51 17.87
CA TRP A 215 0.51 4.31 18.56
C TRP A 215 0.21 3.78 19.97
N LEU A 216 0.05 2.47 20.14
CA LEU A 216 -0.19 1.85 21.44
C LEU A 216 0.98 2.10 22.42
N THR A 217 2.21 2.05 21.92
CA THR A 217 3.42 2.38 22.68
C THR A 217 3.43 3.85 23.10
N HIS A 218 3.06 4.74 22.18
CA HIS A 218 2.92 6.17 22.50
C HIS A 218 1.85 6.40 23.56
N LEU A 219 0.68 5.78 23.41
CA LEU A 219 -0.42 5.87 24.37
C LEU A 219 0.00 5.42 25.77
N ALA A 220 0.79 4.34 25.88
CA ALA A 220 1.30 3.83 27.15
C ALA A 220 2.29 4.78 27.84
N ARG A 221 3.01 5.63 27.08
CA ARG A 221 4.07 6.51 27.62
C ARG A 221 3.56 7.91 27.99
N PHE A 222 2.66 8.48 27.21
CA PHE A 222 2.36 9.92 27.27
C PHE A 222 1.11 10.33 28.03
N ASN A 223 0.35 9.38 28.61
CA ASN A 223 -0.82 9.68 29.45
C ASN A 223 -0.77 8.92 30.78
N PRO A 224 0.28 9.11 31.62
CA PRO A 224 0.41 8.38 32.87
C PRO A 224 -0.76 8.67 33.82
N GLY A 225 -1.25 7.62 34.49
CA GLY A 225 -2.34 7.73 35.46
C GLY A 225 -3.75 7.56 34.92
N THR A 226 -3.95 7.42 33.60
CA THR A 226 -5.28 7.08 33.06
C THR A 226 -5.48 5.56 32.98
N ALA A 227 -6.73 5.09 33.10
CA ALA A 227 -7.06 3.68 32.95
C ALA A 227 -6.63 3.14 31.58
N THR A 228 -6.78 3.95 30.52
CA THR A 228 -6.37 3.60 29.16
C THR A 228 -4.87 3.40 29.04
N ASN A 229 -4.06 4.23 29.69
CA ASN A 229 -2.61 4.07 29.74
C ASN A 229 -2.21 2.77 30.44
N ALA A 230 -2.81 2.48 31.61
CA ALA A 230 -2.53 1.25 32.34
C ALA A 230 -2.88 -0.01 31.52
N ILE A 231 -4.00 0.01 30.79
CA ILE A 231 -4.41 -1.06 29.86
C ILE A 231 -3.39 -1.20 28.73
N ALA A 232 -2.99 -0.10 28.09
CA ALA A 232 -2.01 -0.12 27.00
C ALA A 232 -0.66 -0.67 27.47
N ALA A 233 -0.17 -0.23 28.62
CA ALA A 233 1.10 -0.72 29.19
C ALA A 233 1.05 -2.21 29.57
N ALA A 234 -0.05 -2.67 30.18
CA ALA A 234 -0.25 -4.09 30.50
C ALA A 234 -0.31 -4.95 29.22
N THR A 235 -1.02 -4.45 28.22
CA THR A 235 -1.15 -5.13 26.91
C THR A 235 0.21 -5.26 26.22
N LEU A 236 1.02 -4.21 26.20
CA LEU A 236 2.37 -4.25 25.61
C LEU A 236 3.26 -5.29 26.30
N ARG A 237 3.23 -5.37 27.63
CA ARG A 237 4.00 -6.42 28.38
C ARG A 237 3.57 -7.84 27.99
N SER A 238 2.27 -8.08 27.78
CA SER A 238 1.79 -9.38 27.31
C SER A 238 2.26 -9.71 25.89
N LEU A 239 2.42 -8.70 25.03
CA LEU A 239 2.93 -8.84 23.66
C LEU A 239 4.45 -9.05 23.57
N GLU A 240 5.20 -8.87 24.66
CA GLU A 240 6.65 -9.14 24.72
C GLU A 240 6.98 -10.64 24.79
N ARG A 241 6.04 -11.47 25.23
CA ARG A 241 6.20 -12.93 25.19
C ARG A 241 6.21 -13.41 23.74
N SER A 242 7.16 -14.27 23.40
CA SER A 242 7.32 -14.74 22.01
C SER A 242 6.21 -15.68 21.54
N ASP A 243 5.50 -16.31 22.45
CA ASP A 243 4.48 -17.37 22.23
C ASP A 243 3.02 -16.93 22.52
N TRP A 244 2.81 -15.64 22.82
CA TRP A 244 1.51 -15.12 23.26
C TRP A 244 0.36 -15.44 22.29
N TYR A 245 0.64 -15.48 20.97
CA TYR A 245 -0.36 -15.73 19.93
C TYR A 245 -0.73 -17.23 19.81
N ALA A 246 0.14 -18.13 20.28
CA ALA A 246 -0.10 -19.56 20.32
C ALA A 246 -0.80 -20.01 21.61
N ASP A 247 -0.67 -19.23 22.71
CA ASP A 247 -1.37 -19.48 23.97
C ASP A 247 -2.83 -19.03 23.90
N THR A 248 -3.76 -19.97 23.96
CA THR A 248 -5.20 -19.73 23.71
C THR A 248 -5.80 -18.71 24.68
N GLU A 249 -5.44 -18.77 25.97
CA GLU A 249 -6.01 -17.88 27.00
C GLU A 249 -5.47 -16.46 26.85
N THR A 250 -4.15 -16.31 26.75
CA THR A 250 -3.47 -15.02 26.52
C THR A 250 -3.95 -14.38 25.21
N SER A 251 -4.04 -15.17 24.14
CA SER A 251 -4.52 -14.71 22.84
C SER A 251 -5.96 -14.21 22.90
N ALA A 252 -6.86 -14.94 23.57
CA ALA A 252 -8.26 -14.54 23.73
C ALA A 252 -8.40 -13.25 24.58
N GLU A 253 -7.59 -13.08 25.63
CA GLU A 253 -7.57 -11.87 26.43
C GLU A 253 -7.06 -10.67 25.63
N LEU A 254 -5.96 -10.85 24.89
CA LEU A 254 -5.39 -9.81 24.04
C LEU A 254 -6.36 -9.40 22.92
N LYS A 255 -7.08 -10.36 22.32
CA LYS A 255 -8.13 -10.07 21.34
C LYS A 255 -9.17 -9.12 21.88
N ARG A 256 -9.71 -9.41 23.10
CA ARG A 256 -10.74 -8.58 23.73
C ARG A 256 -10.27 -7.15 23.99
N ARG A 257 -8.97 -6.93 24.22
CA ARG A 257 -8.38 -5.61 24.46
C ARG A 257 -7.98 -4.90 23.15
N LEU A 258 -7.28 -5.61 22.26
CA LEU A 258 -6.64 -5.02 21.09
C LEU A 258 -7.61 -4.70 19.94
N VAL A 259 -8.63 -5.53 19.72
CA VAL A 259 -9.59 -5.27 18.62
C VAL A 259 -10.35 -3.94 18.83
N PRO A 260 -10.91 -3.63 20.02
CA PRO A 260 -11.52 -2.33 20.25
C PRO A 260 -10.55 -1.15 20.20
N LEU A 261 -9.31 -1.33 20.70
CA LEU A 261 -8.26 -0.30 20.60
C LEU A 261 -7.85 -0.04 19.15
N CYS A 262 -7.75 -1.09 18.34
CA CYS A 262 -7.47 -0.95 16.90
C CYS A 262 -8.62 -0.23 16.18
N ALA A 263 -9.87 -0.55 16.48
CA ALA A 263 -11.03 0.16 15.94
C ALA A 263 -10.99 1.65 16.30
N TYR A 264 -10.69 1.96 17.56
CA TYR A 264 -10.52 3.35 18.01
C TYR A 264 -9.39 4.04 17.23
N TYR A 265 -8.22 3.37 17.10
CA TYR A 265 -7.08 3.89 16.36
C TYR A 265 -7.43 4.23 14.91
N LEU A 266 -8.06 3.31 14.19
CA LEU A 266 -8.40 3.49 12.78
C LEU A 266 -9.47 4.56 12.54
N LEU A 267 -10.46 4.68 13.45
CA LEU A 267 -11.63 5.53 13.23
C LEU A 267 -11.52 6.90 13.93
N ARG A 268 -10.85 6.96 15.09
CA ARG A 268 -10.86 8.15 15.96
C ARG A 268 -9.54 8.89 16.04
N VAL A 269 -8.42 8.17 15.91
CA VAL A 269 -7.10 8.84 15.96
C VAL A 269 -6.84 9.51 14.62
N LYS A 270 -6.57 10.82 14.65
CA LYS A 270 -6.43 11.66 13.47
C LYS A 270 -5.03 12.28 13.40
N ARG A 271 -4.60 12.55 12.16
CA ARG A 271 -3.47 13.43 11.83
C ARG A 271 -4.02 14.51 10.89
N GLY A 272 -4.27 15.71 11.42
CA GLY A 272 -5.16 16.68 10.79
C GLY A 272 -6.58 16.13 10.70
N ASP A 273 -7.26 16.29 9.58
CA ASP A 273 -8.65 15.82 9.38
C ASP A 273 -8.76 14.35 8.95
N ALA A 274 -7.63 13.68 8.71
CA ALA A 274 -7.61 12.32 8.19
C ALA A 274 -7.21 11.28 9.25
N ALA A 275 -7.48 9.99 8.98
CA ALA A 275 -7.02 8.90 9.81
C ALA A 275 -5.49 8.96 10.01
N ALA A 276 -5.02 8.69 11.24
CA ALA A 276 -3.59 8.70 11.56
C ALA A 276 -2.86 7.54 10.85
N ASP A 277 -3.49 6.37 10.80
CA ASP A 277 -2.95 5.22 10.08
C ASP A 277 -2.90 5.51 8.58
N PRO A 278 -1.74 5.34 7.91
CA PRO A 278 -1.59 5.66 6.49
C PRO A 278 -2.44 4.77 5.57
N VAL A 279 -2.60 3.49 5.92
CA VAL A 279 -3.38 2.53 5.13
C VAL A 279 -4.87 2.82 5.28
N ALA A 280 -5.37 3.06 6.49
CA ALA A 280 -6.74 3.49 6.73
C ALA A 280 -7.05 4.80 5.99
N ARG A 281 -6.15 5.78 6.08
CA ARG A 281 -6.28 7.06 5.38
C ARG A 281 -6.40 6.88 3.87
N PHE A 282 -5.58 6.01 3.29
CA PHE A 282 -5.62 5.70 1.87
C PHE A 282 -6.99 5.12 1.47
N HIS A 283 -7.44 4.04 2.12
CA HIS A 283 -8.69 3.37 1.75
C HIS A 283 -9.93 4.24 2.01
N LEU A 284 -10.00 4.92 3.16
CA LEU A 284 -11.15 5.78 3.51
C LEU A 284 -11.27 7.00 2.58
N ARG A 285 -10.14 7.61 2.18
CA ARG A 285 -10.14 8.71 1.21
C ARG A 285 -10.56 8.26 -0.19
N ASN A 286 -10.34 7.01 -0.53
CA ASN A 286 -10.73 6.39 -1.79
C ASN A 286 -12.15 5.78 -1.76
N GLY A 287 -12.99 6.20 -0.79
CA GLY A 287 -14.40 5.84 -0.72
C GLY A 287 -14.70 4.45 -0.18
N ALA A 288 -13.69 3.74 0.34
CA ALA A 288 -13.93 2.47 1.02
C ALA A 288 -14.51 2.68 2.43
N ARG A 289 -15.22 1.68 2.93
CA ARG A 289 -15.70 1.60 4.30
C ARG A 289 -14.90 0.56 5.08
N LEU A 290 -14.43 0.90 6.29
CA LEU A 290 -13.92 -0.11 7.22
C LEU A 290 -15.08 -1.05 7.59
N ASP A 291 -14.90 -2.34 7.32
CA ASP A 291 -15.93 -3.36 7.54
C ASP A 291 -15.59 -4.24 8.74
N ARG A 292 -14.37 -4.78 8.78
CA ARG A 292 -13.98 -5.74 9.81
C ARG A 292 -12.51 -5.58 10.21
N ILE A 293 -12.21 -5.84 11.47
CA ILE A 293 -10.86 -6.00 12.01
C ILE A 293 -10.66 -7.49 12.32
N ASN A 294 -9.64 -8.09 11.72
CA ASN A 294 -9.33 -9.50 11.82
C ASN A 294 -8.21 -9.71 12.85
N TRP A 295 -8.43 -10.65 13.76
CA TRP A 295 -7.49 -11.05 14.80
C TRP A 295 -6.56 -12.13 14.28
N LEU A 296 -5.24 -12.01 14.54
CA LEU A 296 -4.19 -12.94 14.08
C LEU A 296 -4.28 -13.24 12.58
N SER A 297 -4.62 -12.23 11.81
CA SER A 297 -4.76 -12.29 10.37
C SER A 297 -3.40 -12.32 9.64
N ASP A 298 -2.36 -11.81 10.28
CA ASP A 298 -0.96 -11.88 9.84
C ASP A 298 -0.05 -12.27 11.01
N VAL A 299 0.26 -13.55 11.11
CA VAL A 299 1.15 -14.10 12.15
C VAL A 299 2.63 -14.10 11.74
N SER A 300 2.97 -13.46 10.65
CA SER A 300 4.37 -13.22 10.29
C SER A 300 5.07 -12.35 11.35
N PRO A 301 6.40 -12.43 11.48
CA PRO A 301 7.15 -11.56 12.38
C PRO A 301 6.85 -10.08 12.18
N ASP A 302 6.69 -9.64 10.93
CA ASP A 302 6.34 -8.26 10.58
C ASP A 302 4.92 -7.91 11.01
N GLY A 303 3.92 -8.76 10.76
CA GLY A 303 2.53 -8.58 11.17
C GLY A 303 2.39 -8.49 12.69
N LEU A 304 3.01 -9.42 13.42
CA LEU A 304 3.03 -9.42 14.88
C LEU A 304 3.70 -8.16 15.43
N ASN A 305 4.80 -7.70 14.82
CA ASN A 305 5.54 -6.52 15.26
C ASN A 305 4.82 -5.21 14.99
N ARG A 306 4.15 -5.07 13.84
CA ARG A 306 3.52 -3.80 13.42
C ARG A 306 2.13 -3.61 14.02
N SER A 307 1.35 -4.69 14.13
CA SER A 307 -0.07 -4.61 14.49
C SER A 307 -0.55 -5.69 15.46
N ALA A 308 0.32 -6.46 16.10
CA ALA A 308 -0.05 -7.64 16.88
C ALA A 308 -0.91 -8.64 16.08
N GLY A 309 -0.58 -8.81 14.80
CA GLY A 309 -1.28 -9.72 13.88
C GLY A 309 -2.63 -9.22 13.38
N LEU A 310 -3.03 -7.98 13.71
CA LEU A 310 -4.29 -7.40 13.25
C LEU A 310 -4.20 -6.93 11.82
N MET A 311 -5.24 -7.23 11.03
CA MET A 311 -5.49 -6.65 9.70
C MET A 311 -6.93 -6.14 9.59
N ALA A 312 -7.19 -5.30 8.61
CA ALA A 312 -8.49 -4.68 8.39
C ALA A 312 -9.03 -4.98 6.98
N ASN A 313 -10.32 -5.30 6.88
CA ASN A 313 -11.03 -5.32 5.60
C ASN A 313 -11.67 -3.95 5.36
N TYR A 314 -11.36 -3.35 4.20
CA TYR A 314 -12.02 -2.18 3.67
C TYR A 314 -12.84 -2.60 2.45
N VAL A 315 -14.14 -2.31 2.45
CA VAL A 315 -15.06 -2.69 1.37
C VAL A 315 -15.28 -1.50 0.46
N TYR A 316 -15.09 -1.70 -0.84
CA TYR A 316 -15.38 -0.74 -1.90
C TYR A 316 -16.80 -0.98 -2.44
N ARG A 317 -17.53 0.10 -2.68
CA ARG A 317 -18.81 0.00 -3.40
C ARG A 317 -18.51 -0.26 -4.86
N CYS A 318 -18.98 -1.39 -5.37
CA CYS A 318 -19.00 -1.63 -6.80
C CYS A 318 -20.22 -0.90 -7.37
N ASN A 319 -19.99 0.09 -8.24
CA ASN A 319 -21.04 0.62 -9.10
C ASN A 319 -21.32 -0.39 -10.21
N LYS A 320 -21.84 -1.59 -9.86
CA LYS A 320 -22.42 -2.45 -10.89
C LYS A 320 -23.53 -1.61 -11.54
N PRO A 321 -23.56 -1.44 -12.86
CA PRO A 321 -24.73 -0.88 -13.50
C PRO A 321 -25.91 -1.76 -13.07
N ARG A 322 -26.90 -1.13 -12.42
CA ARG A 322 -28.11 -1.79 -11.96
C ARG A 322 -28.73 -2.39 -13.21
N ARG A 323 -28.75 -3.72 -13.30
CA ARG A 323 -29.50 -4.40 -14.35
C ARG A 323 -30.96 -4.28 -13.97
N GLU A 324 -31.61 -3.25 -14.44
CA GLU A 324 -33.06 -3.18 -14.41
C GLU A 324 -33.57 -4.04 -15.55
N TYR A 325 -34.27 -5.11 -15.18
CA TYR A 325 -34.97 -5.95 -16.13
C TYR A 325 -36.27 -5.26 -16.49
N ASP A 326 -36.36 -4.74 -17.70
CA ASP A 326 -37.64 -4.25 -18.23
C ASP A 326 -38.45 -5.44 -18.74
N ALA A 327 -39.42 -5.86 -17.94
CA ALA A 327 -40.32 -6.96 -18.25
C ALA A 327 -41.18 -6.71 -19.49
N SER A 328 -41.33 -5.46 -19.95
CA SER A 328 -42.13 -5.09 -21.13
C SER A 328 -41.41 -5.30 -22.45
N THR A 329 -40.09 -5.17 -22.45
CA THR A 329 -39.25 -5.24 -23.67
C THR A 329 -38.38 -6.48 -23.77
N ASN A 330 -38.33 -7.29 -22.70
CA ASN A 330 -37.40 -8.44 -22.59
C ASN A 330 -35.93 -8.04 -22.87
N CYS A 331 -35.57 -6.79 -22.60
CA CYS A 331 -34.28 -6.18 -22.90
C CYS A 331 -33.59 -5.71 -21.62
N LEU A 332 -32.27 -5.90 -21.56
CA LEU A 332 -31.44 -5.38 -20.47
C LEU A 332 -31.10 -3.90 -20.75
N LEU A 333 -31.65 -2.99 -19.93
CA LEU A 333 -31.31 -1.58 -19.97
C LEU A 333 -30.17 -1.29 -19.01
N TYR A 334 -29.11 -0.68 -19.51
CA TYR A 334 -28.02 -0.13 -18.69
C TYR A 334 -28.34 1.32 -18.36
N THR A 335 -28.73 1.62 -17.13
CA THR A 335 -28.89 3.00 -16.67
C THR A 335 -27.59 3.46 -16.00
N SER A 336 -26.96 4.49 -16.54
CA SER A 336 -25.89 5.23 -15.86
C SER A 336 -26.53 6.08 -14.73
N PRO A 337 -25.91 6.17 -13.54
CA PRO A 337 -26.41 7.06 -12.49
C PRO A 337 -26.42 8.50 -12.98
N SER A 338 -27.54 9.19 -12.75
CA SER A 338 -27.71 10.61 -13.11
C SER A 338 -26.76 11.48 -12.25
N PRO A 339 -26.15 12.54 -12.82
CA PRO A 339 -25.28 13.46 -12.08
C PRO A 339 -26.00 14.33 -11.03
N ARG A 340 -27.28 14.11 -10.79
CA ARG A 340 -28.13 14.95 -9.88
C ARG A 340 -28.35 14.35 -8.50
N ASP A 341 -27.79 13.16 -8.21
CA ASP A 341 -27.96 12.47 -6.92
C ASP A 341 -26.65 12.42 -6.10
N SER A 342 -25.81 13.47 -6.21
CA SER A 342 -24.63 13.69 -5.38
C SER A 342 -24.82 14.87 -4.43
#